data_657290681beb66700d812b2b983b16d1
#
_entry.id   657290681beb66700d812b2b983b16d1
#
_cell.length_a   1.000
_cell.length_b   1.000
_cell.length_c   1.000
_cell.angle_alpha   90.00
_cell.angle_beta   90.00
_cell.angle_gamma   90.00
#
_symmetry.space_group_name_H-M   'P 1'
#
loop_
_entity.id
_entity.type
_entity.pdbx_description
1 polymer ?
#
loop_
_entity_poly.entity_id
_entity_poly.type
_entity_poly.pdbx_seq_one_letter_code
_entity_poly.pdbx_strand_id
1 'polypeptide(L)'
;MPGAAALDAPPTLPLTRLEPPSWFDVLAGYPPAKAVLPLVLLSIVLPAVWWLFRGTWRQIDAETEAERPSLVAKPDHRPAACLLLTAIVLTLHEYYGGRAFYDRVVRPELQWLSPPEGPAWLGLGRFDELYGFAWWSFARVVGYTLVPICVWKLLFRHDRIADMGLRVRGFFSHIWIYVACLGVVALVVLVMASQPDFGTYYPFYKQSSRSVADFLAWEAMYFVQFFALEFFFRGWMLAALRPSLGSKAIFVMAVPYCMIHYGKPYLEAHGAIVAGVVLGSLAMRTRSIYAGFLVHIAVAFLMDFLALLRRGALPTELWPPSP
;
A
#
# COMPACT_ATOMS: atom_id res chain seq x y z
N MET A 1 -46.36 -16.98 5.33
CA MET A 1 -45.34 -15.94 5.21
C MET A 1 -44.60 -15.86 6.55
N PRO A 2 -43.34 -16.27 6.66
CA PRO A 2 -42.51 -16.05 7.84
C PRO A 2 -41.67 -14.78 7.63
N GLY A 3 -41.51 -14.04 8.76
CA GLY A 3 -41.01 -12.71 8.84
C GLY A 3 -39.55 -12.53 8.44
N ALA A 4 -39.29 -11.32 7.94
CA ALA A 4 -37.92 -10.82 7.67
C ALA A 4 -37.16 -10.73 9.00
N ALA A 5 -36.09 -11.53 9.11
CA ALA A 5 -35.11 -11.38 10.18
C ALA A 5 -34.33 -10.08 9.95
N ALA A 6 -34.42 -9.19 10.94
CA ALA A 6 -33.61 -7.99 11.00
C ALA A 6 -32.13 -8.40 11.00
N LEU A 7 -31.35 -7.83 10.08
CA LEU A 7 -29.90 -7.90 10.10
C LEU A 7 -29.41 -7.12 11.31
N ASP A 8 -28.99 -7.83 12.34
CA ASP A 8 -28.34 -7.25 13.50
C ASP A 8 -27.07 -6.49 13.05
N ALA A 9 -27.05 -5.20 13.33
CA ALA A 9 -25.87 -4.38 13.17
C ALA A 9 -24.74 -4.94 14.04
N PRO A 10 -23.47 -4.93 13.58
CA PRO A 10 -22.35 -5.42 14.38
C PRO A 10 -22.30 -4.64 15.70
N PRO A 11 -21.99 -5.31 16.84
CA PRO A 11 -21.94 -4.66 18.13
C PRO A 11 -20.91 -3.52 18.10
N THR A 12 -21.40 -2.30 18.30
CA THR A 12 -20.57 -1.15 18.57
C THR A 12 -19.91 -1.37 19.92
N LEU A 13 -18.60 -1.69 19.92
CA LEU A 13 -17.80 -1.72 21.15
C LEU A 13 -17.89 -0.35 21.82
N PRO A 14 -18.23 -0.27 23.11
CA PRO A 14 -18.22 0.99 23.83
C PRO A 14 -16.79 1.49 23.90
N LEU A 15 -16.51 2.62 23.23
CA LEU A 15 -15.25 3.36 23.35
C LEU A 15 -15.20 4.04 24.74
N THR A 16 -14.98 3.27 25.78
CA THR A 16 -14.58 3.84 27.08
C THR A 16 -13.13 4.29 26.98
N ARG A 17 -12.93 5.55 26.63
CA ARG A 17 -11.62 6.20 26.74
C ARG A 17 -11.29 6.35 28.21
N LEU A 18 -10.25 5.67 28.67
CA LEU A 18 -9.70 5.78 30.02
C LEU A 18 -8.71 6.96 30.19
N GLU A 19 -8.32 7.61 29.08
CA GLU A 19 -7.38 8.74 29.09
C GLU A 19 -8.00 10.01 28.50
N PRO A 20 -7.60 11.20 28.98
CA PRO A 20 -8.06 12.45 28.41
C PRO A 20 -7.65 12.54 26.92
N PRO A 21 -8.51 13.09 26.04
CA PRO A 21 -8.20 13.19 24.62
C PRO A 21 -6.92 14.02 24.43
N SER A 22 -6.05 13.55 23.53
CA SER A 22 -4.88 14.33 23.15
C SER A 22 -5.34 15.65 22.47
N TRP A 23 -4.47 16.67 22.47
CA TRP A 23 -4.76 17.90 21.71
C TRP A 23 -5.08 17.61 20.24
N PHE A 24 -4.50 16.54 19.69
CA PHE A 24 -4.79 16.07 18.33
C PHE A 24 -6.21 15.49 18.22
N ASP A 25 -6.67 14.73 19.21
CA ASP A 25 -8.04 14.21 19.24
C ASP A 25 -9.07 15.34 19.36
N VAL A 26 -8.77 16.38 20.11
CA VAL A 26 -9.60 17.57 20.22
C VAL A 26 -9.70 18.29 18.87
N LEU A 27 -8.57 18.50 18.18
CA LEU A 27 -8.54 19.08 16.84
C LEU A 27 -9.17 18.15 15.80
N ALA A 28 -8.88 16.85 15.86
CA ALA A 28 -9.44 15.87 14.96
C ALA A 28 -10.95 15.63 15.21
N GLY A 29 -11.43 15.85 16.42
CA GLY A 29 -12.86 15.83 16.77
C GLY A 29 -13.65 17.02 16.25
N TYR A 30 -12.97 18.14 15.94
CA TYR A 30 -13.61 19.34 15.44
C TYR A 30 -13.72 19.29 13.90
N PRO A 31 -14.95 19.18 13.31
CA PRO A 31 -15.09 18.96 11.87
C PRO A 31 -14.36 19.96 10.97
N PRO A 32 -14.36 21.28 11.25
CA PRO A 32 -13.56 22.24 10.46
C PRO A 32 -12.07 21.99 10.53
N ALA A 33 -11.51 21.55 11.66
CA ALA A 33 -10.09 21.25 11.80
C ALA A 33 -9.68 20.04 10.95
N LYS A 34 -10.52 19.01 10.87
CA LYS A 34 -10.30 17.85 9.97
C LYS A 34 -10.22 18.24 8.50
N ALA A 35 -11.01 19.24 8.09
CA ALA A 35 -10.98 19.72 6.71
C ALA A 35 -9.78 20.66 6.45
N VAL A 36 -9.44 21.51 7.41
CA VAL A 36 -8.45 22.59 7.21
C VAL A 36 -7.02 22.12 7.47
N LEU A 37 -6.77 21.33 8.52
CA LEU A 37 -5.42 20.91 8.91
C LEU A 37 -4.63 20.21 7.79
N PRO A 38 -5.17 19.22 7.06
CA PRO A 38 -4.46 18.63 5.95
C PRO A 38 -4.16 19.61 4.82
N LEU A 39 -5.07 20.53 4.53
CA LEU A 39 -4.86 21.54 3.50
C LEU A 39 -3.75 22.53 3.88
N VAL A 40 -3.68 22.93 5.14
CA VAL A 40 -2.57 23.74 5.66
C VAL A 40 -1.24 23.01 5.54
N LEU A 41 -1.19 21.73 5.98
CA LEU A 41 0.02 20.91 5.86
C LEU A 41 0.44 20.73 4.40
N LEU A 42 -0.49 20.41 3.51
CA LEU A 42 -0.21 20.26 2.09
C LEU A 42 0.25 21.57 1.45
N SER A 43 -0.32 22.74 1.85
CA SER A 43 0.07 24.06 1.35
C SER A 43 1.51 24.43 1.68
N ILE A 44 2.09 23.83 2.74
CA ILE A 44 3.49 24.01 3.13
C ILE A 44 4.38 22.95 2.48
N VAL A 45 3.96 21.69 2.53
CA VAL A 45 4.79 20.57 2.10
C VAL A 45 4.89 20.47 0.57
N LEU A 46 3.81 20.69 -0.17
CA LEU A 46 3.84 20.59 -1.65
C LEU A 46 4.75 21.62 -2.32
N PRO A 47 4.79 22.90 -1.91
CA PRO A 47 5.79 23.85 -2.41
C PRO A 47 7.23 23.43 -2.12
N ALA A 48 7.49 22.85 -0.93
CA ALA A 48 8.82 22.35 -0.59
C ALA A 48 9.21 21.15 -1.48
N VAL A 49 8.28 20.21 -1.70
CA VAL A 49 8.46 19.08 -2.63
C VAL A 49 8.70 19.60 -4.05
N TRP A 50 7.91 20.58 -4.52
CA TRP A 50 8.11 21.19 -5.82
C TRP A 50 9.51 21.80 -5.95
N TRP A 51 9.93 22.58 -4.97
CA TRP A 51 11.25 23.21 -4.97
C TRP A 51 12.38 22.17 -5.02
N LEU A 52 12.26 21.10 -4.25
CA LEU A 52 13.24 20.01 -4.18
C LEU A 52 13.33 19.23 -5.51
N PHE A 53 12.19 18.92 -6.13
CA PHE A 53 12.14 18.02 -7.29
C PHE A 53 12.05 18.74 -8.65
N ARG A 54 11.87 20.07 -8.70
CA ARG A 54 11.73 20.82 -9.97
C ARG A 54 12.87 20.58 -10.96
N GLY A 55 14.10 20.43 -10.46
CA GLY A 55 15.27 20.11 -11.30
C GLY A 55 15.19 18.70 -11.87
N THR A 56 14.78 17.74 -11.05
CA THR A 56 14.56 16.33 -11.47
C THR A 56 13.47 16.26 -12.54
N TRP A 57 12.34 16.96 -12.35
CA TRP A 57 11.25 16.95 -13.33
C TRP A 57 11.64 17.58 -14.66
N ARG A 58 12.38 18.71 -14.65
CA ARG A 58 12.92 19.30 -15.88
C ARG A 58 13.84 18.36 -16.61
N GLN A 59 14.69 17.62 -15.89
CA GLN A 59 15.57 16.62 -16.49
C GLN A 59 14.76 15.50 -17.14
N ILE A 60 13.77 14.95 -16.43
CA ILE A 60 12.87 13.91 -16.95
C ILE A 60 12.16 14.39 -18.23
N ASP A 61 11.66 15.62 -18.23
CA ASP A 61 10.97 16.19 -19.39
C ASP A 61 11.91 16.38 -20.58
N ALA A 62 13.14 16.86 -20.35
CA ALA A 62 14.15 16.99 -21.39
C ALA A 62 14.57 15.64 -21.99
N GLU A 63 14.77 14.61 -21.14
CA GLU A 63 15.06 13.26 -21.61
C GLU A 63 13.88 12.70 -22.43
N THR A 64 12.65 12.91 -21.97
CA THR A 64 11.43 12.45 -22.67
C THR A 64 11.29 13.13 -24.04
N GLU A 65 11.54 14.42 -24.11
CA GLU A 65 11.48 15.17 -25.39
C GLU A 65 12.58 14.71 -26.36
N ALA A 66 13.78 14.41 -25.86
CA ALA A 66 14.86 13.87 -26.68
C ALA A 66 14.55 12.46 -27.25
N GLU A 67 13.80 11.66 -26.50
CA GLU A 67 13.34 10.33 -26.91
C GLU A 67 12.14 10.38 -27.89
N ARG A 68 11.41 11.50 -27.97
CA ARG A 68 10.13 11.66 -28.69
C ARG A 68 10.19 11.51 -30.22
N PRO A 69 11.23 11.96 -30.94
CA PRO A 69 11.28 11.81 -32.40
C PRO A 69 11.12 10.36 -32.88
N SER A 70 11.51 9.40 -32.05
CA SER A 70 11.33 7.97 -32.35
C SER A 70 9.92 7.46 -32.13
N LEU A 71 9.06 8.23 -31.45
CA LEU A 71 7.70 7.86 -31.06
C LEU A 71 6.60 8.51 -31.91
N VAL A 72 6.92 9.58 -32.66
CA VAL A 72 5.93 10.41 -33.39
C VAL A 72 5.32 9.71 -34.61
N ALA A 73 5.87 8.57 -35.06
CA ALA A 73 5.39 7.90 -36.26
C ALA A 73 4.01 7.22 -36.10
N LYS A 74 3.56 6.94 -34.87
CA LYS A 74 2.24 6.31 -34.59
C LYS A 74 1.67 6.79 -33.26
N PRO A 75 0.32 6.83 -33.10
CA PRO A 75 -0.30 7.13 -31.80
C PRO A 75 0.18 6.14 -30.73
N ASP A 76 0.62 6.69 -29.57
CA ASP A 76 1.01 5.86 -28.43
C ASP A 76 -0.24 5.53 -27.59
N HIS A 77 -0.68 4.28 -27.64
CA HIS A 77 -1.83 3.79 -26.88
C HIS A 77 -1.49 3.32 -25.45
N ARG A 78 -0.20 3.35 -25.05
CA ARG A 78 0.22 2.92 -23.71
C ARG A 78 -0.48 3.67 -22.57
N PRO A 79 -0.63 5.00 -22.61
CA PRO A 79 -1.31 5.72 -21.54
C PRO A 79 -2.76 5.28 -21.35
N ALA A 80 -3.51 5.14 -22.46
CA ALA A 80 -4.90 4.72 -22.40
C ALA A 80 -5.04 3.28 -21.86
N ALA A 81 -4.23 2.35 -22.35
CA ALA A 81 -4.19 0.97 -21.86
C ALA A 81 -3.80 0.90 -20.39
N CYS A 82 -2.80 1.69 -19.96
CA CYS A 82 -2.36 1.76 -18.57
C CYS A 82 -3.47 2.25 -17.64
N LEU A 83 -4.13 3.35 -17.97
CA LEU A 83 -5.19 3.93 -17.14
C LEU A 83 -6.41 3.03 -17.05
N LEU A 84 -6.81 2.43 -18.17
CA LEU A 84 -7.92 1.47 -18.19
C LEU A 84 -7.61 0.23 -17.35
N LEU A 85 -6.42 -0.34 -17.53
CA LEU A 85 -6.00 -1.51 -16.75
C LEU A 85 -5.85 -1.18 -15.26
N THR A 86 -5.39 0.02 -14.92
CA THR A 86 -5.36 0.50 -13.54
C THR A 86 -6.77 0.51 -12.93
N ALA A 87 -7.75 1.08 -13.63
CA ALA A 87 -9.14 1.11 -13.16
C ALA A 87 -9.70 -0.32 -12.97
N ILE A 88 -9.45 -1.23 -13.92
CA ILE A 88 -9.88 -2.64 -13.83
C ILE A 88 -9.25 -3.31 -12.61
N VAL A 89 -7.93 -3.22 -12.44
CA VAL A 89 -7.21 -3.87 -11.33
C VAL A 89 -7.69 -3.35 -9.98
N LEU A 90 -7.84 -2.04 -9.81
CA LEU A 90 -8.32 -1.46 -8.56
C LEU A 90 -9.76 -1.88 -8.25
N THR A 91 -10.63 -1.95 -9.26
CA THR A 91 -12.02 -2.45 -9.10
C THR A 91 -12.03 -3.93 -8.70
N LEU A 92 -11.21 -4.77 -9.33
CA LEU A 92 -11.10 -6.18 -8.96
C LEU A 92 -10.59 -6.35 -7.52
N HIS A 93 -9.65 -5.52 -7.08
CA HIS A 93 -9.17 -5.55 -5.70
C HIS A 93 -10.25 -5.14 -4.68
N GLU A 94 -11.07 -4.14 -5.01
CA GLU A 94 -12.15 -3.68 -4.14
C GLU A 94 -13.19 -4.78 -3.90
N TYR A 95 -13.63 -5.44 -4.98
CA TYR A 95 -14.72 -6.41 -4.89
C TYR A 95 -14.28 -7.84 -4.57
N TYR A 96 -13.06 -8.23 -4.97
CA TYR A 96 -12.62 -9.64 -4.87
C TYR A 96 -11.36 -9.83 -4.03
N GLY A 97 -10.62 -8.77 -3.73
CA GLY A 97 -9.34 -8.85 -2.99
C GLY A 97 -9.45 -8.74 -1.47
N GLY A 98 -10.65 -8.53 -0.92
CA GLY A 98 -10.85 -8.26 0.51
C GLY A 98 -11.40 -9.44 1.31
N ARG A 99 -11.53 -9.22 2.64
CA ARG A 99 -12.04 -10.19 3.61
C ARG A 99 -13.44 -10.69 3.26
N ALA A 100 -14.33 -9.81 2.80
CA ALA A 100 -15.70 -10.18 2.45
C ALA A 100 -15.78 -11.24 1.34
N PHE A 101 -14.89 -11.17 0.34
CA PHE A 101 -14.81 -12.19 -0.70
C PHE A 101 -14.17 -13.48 -0.17
N TYR A 102 -13.12 -13.37 0.64
CA TYR A 102 -12.53 -14.53 1.30
C TYR A 102 -13.58 -15.31 2.09
N ASP A 103 -14.33 -14.66 2.97
CA ASP A 103 -15.33 -15.32 3.82
C ASP A 103 -16.46 -15.97 3.01
N ARG A 104 -16.85 -15.36 1.90
CA ARG A 104 -18.00 -15.80 1.10
C ARG A 104 -17.67 -16.89 0.08
N VAL A 105 -16.44 -16.87 -0.46
CA VAL A 105 -16.06 -17.74 -1.57
C VAL A 105 -14.86 -18.62 -1.21
N VAL A 106 -13.75 -18.05 -0.76
CA VAL A 106 -12.50 -18.81 -0.59
C VAL A 106 -12.54 -19.70 0.65
N ARG A 107 -13.05 -19.20 1.76
CA ARG A 107 -13.15 -19.95 3.02
C ARG A 107 -14.00 -21.22 2.89
N PRO A 108 -15.19 -21.22 2.28
CA PRO A 108 -15.96 -22.46 2.07
C PRO A 108 -15.19 -23.50 1.26
N GLU A 109 -14.45 -23.10 0.23
CA GLU A 109 -13.61 -24.01 -0.56
C GLU A 109 -12.49 -24.62 0.28
N LEU A 110 -11.83 -23.81 1.13
CA LEU A 110 -10.81 -24.30 2.05
C LEU A 110 -11.42 -25.25 3.10
N GLN A 111 -12.64 -24.99 3.58
CA GLN A 111 -13.36 -25.87 4.49
C GLN A 111 -13.74 -27.20 3.84
N TRP A 112 -14.12 -27.17 2.57
CA TRP A 112 -14.38 -28.40 1.80
C TRP A 112 -13.11 -29.24 1.63
N LEU A 113 -11.96 -28.60 1.39
CA LEU A 113 -10.65 -29.28 1.28
C LEU A 113 -10.12 -29.81 2.62
N SER A 114 -10.54 -29.24 3.75
CA SER A 114 -10.12 -29.62 5.11
C SER A 114 -11.35 -29.61 6.04
N PRO A 115 -12.22 -30.64 5.89
CA PRO A 115 -13.44 -30.72 6.69
C PRO A 115 -13.11 -30.89 8.19
N PRO A 116 -14.01 -30.43 9.09
CA PRO A 116 -13.79 -30.47 10.54
C PRO A 116 -13.55 -31.87 11.09
N GLU A 117 -14.15 -32.89 10.47
CA GLU A 117 -14.02 -34.32 10.85
C GLU A 117 -12.80 -35.00 10.24
N GLY A 118 -12.06 -34.33 9.35
CA GLY A 118 -10.87 -34.79 8.68
C GLY A 118 -9.57 -34.32 9.37
N PRO A 119 -8.41 -34.71 8.83
CA PRO A 119 -7.15 -34.17 9.34
C PRO A 119 -7.13 -32.67 9.21
N ALA A 120 -7.05 -31.96 10.33
CA ALA A 120 -7.07 -30.48 10.41
C ALA A 120 -5.75 -29.86 9.89
N TRP A 121 -5.24 -30.38 8.75
CA TRP A 121 -3.93 -29.99 8.19
C TRP A 121 -3.84 -28.52 7.79
N LEU A 122 -4.97 -27.87 7.42
CA LEU A 122 -5.02 -26.43 7.18
C LEU A 122 -5.16 -25.61 8.47
N GLY A 123 -5.61 -26.21 9.58
CA GLY A 123 -5.80 -25.51 10.84
C GLY A 123 -6.71 -24.27 10.72
N LEU A 124 -7.78 -24.35 9.91
CA LEU A 124 -8.65 -23.20 9.59
C LEU A 124 -9.23 -22.53 10.82
N GLY A 125 -9.61 -23.30 11.87
CA GLY A 125 -10.10 -22.71 13.13
C GLY A 125 -9.06 -21.83 13.84
N ARG A 126 -7.78 -22.08 13.61
CA ARG A 126 -6.64 -21.40 14.25
C ARG A 126 -6.06 -20.27 13.40
N PHE A 127 -6.03 -20.45 12.08
CA PHE A 127 -5.36 -19.59 11.13
C PHE A 127 -6.31 -18.88 10.16
N ASP A 128 -7.63 -18.87 10.41
CA ASP A 128 -8.61 -18.29 9.50
C ASP A 128 -8.35 -16.82 9.17
N GLU A 129 -7.99 -16.02 10.18
CA GLU A 129 -7.66 -14.61 9.95
C GLU A 129 -6.39 -14.47 9.09
N LEU A 130 -5.38 -15.32 9.33
CA LEU A 130 -4.15 -15.35 8.54
C LEU A 130 -4.41 -15.75 7.09
N TYR A 131 -5.29 -16.73 6.85
CA TYR A 131 -5.71 -17.11 5.49
C TYR A 131 -6.48 -15.98 4.79
N GLY A 132 -7.28 -15.21 5.53
CA GLY A 132 -7.92 -14.01 4.98
C GLY A 132 -6.89 -12.97 4.51
N PHE A 133 -5.82 -12.77 5.26
CA PHE A 133 -4.71 -11.90 4.83
C PHE A 133 -3.84 -12.52 3.74
N ALA A 134 -3.67 -13.84 3.71
CA ALA A 134 -3.00 -14.54 2.62
C ALA A 134 -3.76 -14.34 1.30
N TRP A 135 -5.10 -14.46 1.32
CA TRP A 135 -5.95 -14.14 0.17
C TRP A 135 -5.78 -12.69 -0.27
N TRP A 136 -5.85 -11.75 0.67
CA TRP A 136 -5.65 -10.32 0.38
C TRP A 136 -4.29 -10.06 -0.28
N SER A 137 -3.20 -10.61 0.26
CA SER A 137 -1.86 -10.46 -0.30
C SER A 137 -1.74 -11.12 -1.68
N PHE A 138 -2.28 -12.33 -1.84
CA PHE A 138 -2.33 -13.04 -3.11
C PHE A 138 -3.05 -12.23 -4.19
N ALA A 139 -4.25 -11.71 -3.88
CA ALA A 139 -5.01 -10.88 -4.82
C ALA A 139 -4.24 -9.62 -5.23
N ARG A 140 -3.50 -8.98 -4.29
CA ARG A 140 -2.63 -7.84 -4.59
C ARG A 140 -1.48 -8.22 -5.51
N VAL A 141 -0.81 -9.33 -5.25
CA VAL A 141 0.30 -9.83 -6.12
C VAL A 141 -0.21 -10.13 -7.53
N VAL A 142 -1.32 -10.84 -7.63
CA VAL A 142 -1.93 -11.16 -8.94
C VAL A 142 -2.31 -9.88 -9.67
N GLY A 143 -3.09 -9.00 -9.04
CA GLY A 143 -3.60 -7.80 -9.69
C GLY A 143 -2.53 -6.74 -9.96
N TYR A 144 -1.58 -6.53 -9.07
CA TYR A 144 -0.54 -5.50 -9.24
C TYR A 144 0.67 -5.99 -10.05
N THR A 145 0.87 -7.29 -10.20
CA THR A 145 2.06 -7.81 -10.89
C THR A 145 1.69 -8.68 -12.09
N LEU A 146 0.98 -9.79 -11.87
CA LEU A 146 0.74 -10.76 -12.94
C LEU A 146 -0.19 -10.21 -14.01
N VAL A 147 -1.31 -9.60 -13.63
CA VAL A 147 -2.27 -9.04 -14.60
C VAL A 147 -1.64 -7.96 -15.47
N PRO A 148 -0.95 -6.93 -14.93
CA PRO A 148 -0.26 -5.94 -15.76
C PRO A 148 0.80 -6.56 -16.67
N ILE A 149 1.63 -7.49 -16.18
CA ILE A 149 2.66 -8.15 -17.00
C ILE A 149 2.01 -8.91 -18.16
N CYS A 150 1.02 -9.75 -17.88
CA CYS A 150 0.36 -10.58 -18.90
C CYS A 150 -0.31 -9.71 -19.95
N VAL A 151 -1.16 -8.76 -19.53
CA VAL A 151 -1.88 -7.88 -20.46
C VAL A 151 -0.90 -7.01 -21.25
N TRP A 152 0.14 -6.47 -20.58
CA TRP A 152 1.13 -5.63 -21.26
C TRP A 152 1.92 -6.39 -22.30
N LYS A 153 2.31 -7.62 -22.03
CA LYS A 153 3.02 -8.47 -23.02
C LYS A 153 2.15 -8.91 -24.19
N LEU A 154 0.83 -8.99 -23.99
CA LEU A 154 -0.10 -9.23 -25.10
C LEU A 154 -0.25 -7.99 -26.00
N LEU A 155 -0.35 -6.79 -25.41
CA LEU A 155 -0.59 -5.55 -26.14
C LEU A 155 0.72 -4.93 -26.67
N PHE A 156 1.79 -4.96 -25.88
CA PHE A 156 3.07 -4.29 -26.13
C PHE A 156 4.25 -5.26 -25.98
N ARG A 157 4.25 -6.32 -26.77
CA ARG A 157 5.18 -7.46 -26.66
C ARG A 157 6.67 -7.09 -26.70
N HIS A 158 7.02 -5.96 -27.30
CA HIS A 158 8.40 -5.49 -27.44
C HIS A 158 8.91 -4.75 -26.19
N ASP A 159 8.01 -4.28 -25.33
CA ASP A 159 8.39 -3.60 -24.10
C ASP A 159 9.03 -4.61 -23.13
N ARG A 160 10.14 -4.20 -22.50
CA ARG A 160 10.89 -5.07 -21.59
C ARG A 160 10.39 -4.87 -20.16
N ILE A 161 10.00 -5.95 -19.49
CA ILE A 161 9.56 -5.91 -18.09
C ILE A 161 10.68 -5.36 -17.17
N ALA A 162 11.95 -5.65 -17.48
CA ALA A 162 13.09 -5.13 -16.72
C ALA A 162 13.15 -3.58 -16.71
N ASP A 163 12.58 -2.90 -17.71
CA ASP A 163 12.55 -1.44 -17.79
C ASP A 163 11.41 -0.83 -16.94
N MET A 164 10.56 -1.67 -16.37
CA MET A 164 9.47 -1.28 -15.46
C MET A 164 9.97 -1.19 -13.99
N GLY A 165 11.08 -0.48 -13.78
CA GLY A 165 11.60 -0.23 -12.44
C GLY A 165 12.36 -1.38 -11.79
N LEU A 166 12.60 -2.50 -12.48
CA LEU A 166 13.32 -3.66 -11.92
C LEU A 166 14.84 -3.57 -12.05
N ARG A 167 15.38 -2.39 -12.38
CA ARG A 167 16.82 -2.16 -12.48
C ARG A 167 17.43 -1.94 -11.10
N VAL A 168 18.46 -2.71 -10.77
CA VAL A 168 19.20 -2.58 -9.50
C VAL A 168 20.28 -1.49 -9.59
N ARG A 169 20.76 -1.17 -10.81
CA ARG A 169 21.93 -0.34 -11.03
C ARG A 169 21.88 1.08 -10.45
N GLY A 170 20.69 1.70 -10.34
CA GLY A 170 20.51 3.04 -9.76
C GLY A 170 20.27 3.05 -8.25
N PHE A 171 20.07 1.87 -7.66
CA PHE A 171 19.70 1.73 -6.26
C PHE A 171 20.76 2.29 -5.30
N PHE A 172 22.00 1.82 -5.41
CA PHE A 172 23.07 2.18 -4.46
C PHE A 172 23.53 3.63 -4.58
N SER A 173 23.50 4.22 -5.78
CA SER A 173 23.96 5.61 -6.00
C SER A 173 23.08 6.67 -5.34
N HIS A 174 21.85 6.36 -5.01
CA HIS A 174 20.90 7.29 -4.43
C HIS A 174 20.32 6.83 -3.07
N ILE A 175 20.89 5.78 -2.47
CA ILE A 175 20.39 5.17 -1.23
C ILE A 175 20.30 6.17 -0.08
N TRP A 176 21.20 7.14 0.00
CA TRP A 176 21.20 8.17 1.03
C TRP A 176 19.93 9.02 1.05
N ILE A 177 19.31 9.28 -0.13
CA ILE A 177 18.04 10.03 -0.23
C ILE A 177 16.92 9.23 0.44
N TYR A 178 16.88 7.92 0.19
CA TYR A 178 15.86 7.04 0.77
C TYR A 178 16.07 6.85 2.27
N VAL A 179 17.32 6.79 2.73
CA VAL A 179 17.64 6.77 4.17
C VAL A 179 17.17 8.06 4.83
N ALA A 180 17.40 9.22 4.19
CA ALA A 180 16.90 10.49 4.70
C ALA A 180 15.35 10.54 4.72
N CYS A 181 14.69 10.07 3.66
CA CYS A 181 13.23 9.95 3.61
C CYS A 181 12.71 9.01 4.72
N LEU A 182 13.34 7.85 4.90
CA LEU A 182 12.99 6.91 5.96
C LEU A 182 13.16 7.54 7.34
N GLY A 183 14.23 8.29 7.58
CA GLY A 183 14.45 9.00 8.83
C GLY A 183 13.35 10.00 9.15
N VAL A 184 12.93 10.81 8.16
CA VAL A 184 11.82 11.75 8.33
C VAL A 184 10.51 11.01 8.60
N VAL A 185 10.20 9.97 7.83
CA VAL A 185 8.95 9.19 8.02
C VAL A 185 8.97 8.45 9.35
N ALA A 186 10.11 7.89 9.77
CA ALA A 186 10.24 7.22 11.06
C ALA A 186 9.94 8.17 12.24
N LEU A 187 10.40 9.42 12.18
CA LEU A 187 10.06 10.44 13.19
C LEU A 187 8.54 10.71 13.22
N VAL A 188 7.90 10.81 12.06
CA VAL A 188 6.44 10.98 11.99
C VAL A 188 5.73 9.77 12.56
N VAL A 189 6.17 8.54 12.23
CA VAL A 189 5.61 7.31 12.79
C VAL A 189 5.76 7.23 14.29
N LEU A 190 6.91 7.62 14.85
CA LEU A 190 7.12 7.67 16.32
C LEU A 190 6.13 8.63 17.01
N VAL A 191 5.87 9.78 16.40
CA VAL A 191 4.87 10.73 16.90
C VAL A 191 3.46 10.14 16.77
N MET A 192 3.11 9.55 15.64
CA MET A 192 1.81 8.91 15.45
C MET A 192 1.60 7.71 16.37
N ALA A 193 2.64 6.91 16.59
CA ALA A 193 2.58 5.79 17.51
C ALA A 193 2.28 6.23 18.95
N SER A 194 2.47 7.51 19.32
CA SER A 194 2.08 8.03 20.64
C SER A 194 0.58 8.29 20.78
N GLN A 195 -0.20 8.22 19.69
CA GLN A 195 -1.63 8.45 19.76
C GLN A 195 -2.36 7.21 20.32
N PRO A 196 -3.42 7.41 21.14
CA PRO A 196 -4.13 6.30 21.77
C PRO A 196 -4.77 5.30 20.80
N ASP A 197 -5.22 5.79 19.64
CA ASP A 197 -5.91 4.99 18.62
C ASP A 197 -4.96 4.25 17.68
N PHE A 198 -3.65 4.56 17.69
CA PHE A 198 -2.67 3.92 16.80
C PHE A 198 -2.72 2.39 16.88
N GLY A 199 -2.78 1.83 18.09
CA GLY A 199 -2.89 0.40 18.33
C GLY A 199 -4.23 -0.23 17.88
N THR A 200 -5.27 0.57 17.60
CA THR A 200 -6.52 0.04 17.04
C THR A 200 -6.39 -0.31 15.57
N TYR A 201 -5.52 0.38 14.84
CA TYR A 201 -5.24 0.13 13.44
C TYR A 201 -4.13 -0.92 13.27
N TYR A 202 -3.02 -0.81 13.97
CA TYR A 202 -1.81 -1.61 13.76
C TYR A 202 -1.57 -2.60 14.89
N PRO A 203 -1.06 -3.80 14.60
CA PRO A 203 -1.02 -4.45 13.28
C PRO A 203 -2.42 -4.73 12.71
N PHE A 204 -2.57 -4.81 11.40
CA PHE A 204 -3.84 -5.21 10.78
C PHE A 204 -4.21 -6.65 11.15
N TYR A 205 -3.25 -7.57 11.14
CA TYR A 205 -3.42 -8.92 11.66
C TYR A 205 -3.39 -8.90 13.18
N LYS A 206 -4.57 -9.00 13.81
CA LYS A 206 -4.69 -8.82 15.26
C LYS A 206 -4.06 -9.96 16.06
N GLN A 207 -3.94 -11.14 15.47
CA GLN A 207 -3.27 -12.28 16.10
C GLN A 207 -1.75 -12.30 15.91
N SER A 208 -1.15 -11.28 15.34
CA SER A 208 0.31 -11.14 15.20
C SER A 208 1.07 -11.15 16.54
N SER A 209 0.40 -10.84 17.65
CA SER A 209 0.94 -10.92 19.01
C SER A 209 0.95 -12.34 19.58
N ARG A 210 0.28 -13.31 18.96
CA ARG A 210 0.09 -14.65 19.47
C ARG A 210 1.36 -15.49 19.42
N SER A 211 2.17 -15.32 18.38
CA SER A 211 3.47 -16.01 18.23
C SER A 211 4.38 -15.28 17.26
N VAL A 212 5.68 -15.58 17.35
CA VAL A 212 6.68 -15.11 16.37
C VAL A 212 6.36 -15.60 14.96
N ALA A 213 5.88 -16.84 14.83
CA ALA A 213 5.48 -17.42 13.55
C ALA A 213 4.31 -16.65 12.92
N ASP A 214 3.29 -16.27 13.71
CA ASP A 214 2.17 -15.43 13.22
C ASP A 214 2.66 -14.06 12.76
N PHE A 215 3.49 -13.40 13.57
CA PHE A 215 4.04 -12.10 13.25
C PHE A 215 4.86 -12.13 11.95
N LEU A 216 5.81 -13.08 11.84
CA LEU A 216 6.65 -13.20 10.65
C LEU A 216 5.86 -13.61 9.40
N ALA A 217 4.86 -14.48 9.53
CA ALA A 217 3.99 -14.85 8.41
C ALA A 217 3.19 -13.63 7.90
N TRP A 218 2.67 -12.80 8.80
CA TRP A 218 2.01 -11.55 8.46
C TRP A 218 2.97 -10.58 7.75
N GLU A 219 4.13 -10.32 8.35
CA GLU A 219 5.12 -9.40 7.77
C GLU A 219 5.59 -9.85 6.38
N ALA A 220 5.81 -11.16 6.19
CA ALA A 220 6.19 -11.69 4.88
C ALA A 220 5.12 -11.44 3.80
N MET A 221 3.84 -11.68 4.12
CA MET A 221 2.72 -11.39 3.21
C MET A 221 2.59 -9.89 2.94
N TYR A 222 2.78 -9.07 3.96
CA TYR A 222 2.72 -7.62 3.87
C TYR A 222 3.86 -7.07 3.00
N PHE A 223 5.07 -7.61 3.13
CA PHE A 223 6.22 -7.23 2.29
C PHE A 223 6.02 -7.62 0.83
N VAL A 224 5.56 -8.84 0.57
CA VAL A 224 5.31 -9.30 -0.80
C VAL A 224 4.27 -8.44 -1.52
N GLN A 225 3.18 -8.05 -0.83
CA GLN A 225 2.20 -7.15 -1.41
C GLN A 225 2.75 -5.73 -1.64
N PHE A 226 3.66 -5.22 -0.77
CA PHE A 226 4.31 -3.93 -1.02
C PHE A 226 5.24 -3.96 -2.24
N PHE A 227 5.93 -5.07 -2.47
CA PHE A 227 6.70 -5.24 -3.70
C PHE A 227 5.78 -5.15 -4.93
N ALA A 228 4.66 -5.84 -4.90
CA ALA A 228 3.67 -5.79 -5.98
C ALA A 228 3.09 -4.38 -6.17
N LEU A 229 2.80 -3.67 -5.09
CA LEU A 229 2.33 -2.29 -5.10
C LEU A 229 3.36 -1.34 -5.73
N GLU A 230 4.63 -1.42 -5.32
CA GLU A 230 5.69 -0.60 -5.89
C GLU A 230 5.91 -0.91 -7.37
N PHE A 231 5.86 -2.19 -7.74
CA PHE A 231 5.94 -2.58 -9.14
C PHE A 231 4.80 -1.97 -9.96
N PHE A 232 3.57 -2.03 -9.46
CA PHE A 232 2.40 -1.49 -10.17
C PHE A 232 2.49 0.02 -10.39
N PHE A 233 2.66 0.78 -9.30
CA PHE A 233 2.61 2.24 -9.37
C PHE A 233 3.92 2.85 -9.87
N ARG A 234 5.06 2.50 -9.27
CA ARG A 234 6.36 3.13 -9.56
C ARG A 234 7.14 2.43 -10.65
N GLY A 235 6.87 1.15 -10.87
CA GLY A 235 7.48 0.38 -11.96
C GLY A 235 6.68 0.52 -13.25
N TRP A 236 5.63 -0.28 -13.38
CA TRP A 236 4.86 -0.42 -14.60
C TRP A 236 4.13 0.86 -15.02
N MET A 237 3.35 1.47 -14.11
CA MET A 237 2.53 2.63 -14.47
C MET A 237 3.38 3.84 -14.90
N LEU A 238 4.46 4.15 -14.17
CA LEU A 238 5.38 5.23 -14.56
C LEU A 238 6.11 4.93 -15.86
N ALA A 239 6.55 3.67 -16.10
CA ALA A 239 7.18 3.27 -17.35
C ALA A 239 6.22 3.41 -18.55
N ALA A 240 4.95 3.08 -18.36
CA ALA A 240 3.92 3.18 -19.39
C ALA A 240 3.56 4.64 -19.74
N LEU A 241 3.51 5.51 -18.73
CA LEU A 241 3.05 6.90 -18.90
C LEU A 241 4.17 7.87 -19.28
N ARG A 242 5.42 7.61 -18.85
CA ARG A 242 6.55 8.53 -19.05
C ARG A 242 6.79 8.93 -20.51
N PRO A 243 6.77 8.02 -21.51
CA PRO A 243 7.07 8.41 -22.89
C PRO A 243 6.16 9.50 -23.44
N SER A 244 4.90 9.53 -23.00
CA SER A 244 3.89 10.50 -23.45
C SER A 244 3.76 11.70 -22.53
N LEU A 245 3.96 11.53 -21.21
CA LEU A 245 3.65 12.54 -20.20
C LEU A 245 4.86 13.16 -19.50
N GLY A 246 6.06 12.59 -19.68
CA GLY A 246 7.26 13.07 -18.98
C GLY A 246 7.06 13.02 -17.45
N SER A 247 7.46 14.07 -16.77
CA SER A 247 7.31 14.22 -15.32
C SER A 247 5.86 14.24 -14.84
N LYS A 248 4.91 14.63 -15.71
CA LYS A 248 3.47 14.64 -15.40
C LYS A 248 2.92 13.25 -15.07
N ALA A 249 3.57 12.19 -15.57
CA ALA A 249 3.24 10.81 -15.23
C ALA A 249 3.24 10.55 -13.71
N ILE A 250 4.08 11.24 -12.94
CA ILE A 250 4.16 11.14 -11.47
C ILE A 250 2.83 11.57 -10.86
N PHE A 251 2.28 12.69 -11.29
CA PHE A 251 1.03 13.24 -10.75
C PHE A 251 -0.17 12.39 -11.16
N VAL A 252 -0.19 11.89 -12.40
CA VAL A 252 -1.23 10.96 -12.87
C VAL A 252 -1.22 9.67 -12.04
N MET A 253 -0.05 9.09 -11.77
CA MET A 253 0.09 7.90 -10.94
C MET A 253 -0.29 8.16 -9.48
N ALA A 254 0.02 9.35 -8.94
CA ALA A 254 -0.28 9.69 -7.55
C ALA A 254 -1.79 9.69 -7.24
N VAL A 255 -2.66 9.95 -8.23
CA VAL A 255 -4.13 9.92 -8.05
C VAL A 255 -4.62 8.54 -7.60
N PRO A 256 -4.51 7.46 -8.40
CA PRO A 256 -4.97 6.15 -7.97
C PRO A 256 -4.17 5.60 -6.78
N TYR A 257 -2.90 5.99 -6.62
CA TYR A 257 -2.13 5.66 -5.43
C TYR A 257 -2.72 6.28 -4.15
N CYS A 258 -3.16 7.53 -4.21
CA CYS A 258 -3.87 8.16 -3.10
C CYS A 258 -5.21 7.46 -2.82
N MET A 259 -5.96 7.08 -3.87
CA MET A 259 -7.27 6.43 -3.74
C MET A 259 -7.21 5.11 -2.96
N ILE A 260 -6.15 4.31 -3.12
CA ILE A 260 -6.00 3.06 -2.33
C ILE A 260 -5.72 3.29 -0.84
N HIS A 261 -5.52 4.54 -0.42
CA HIS A 261 -5.37 4.92 0.98
C HIS A 261 -6.68 5.44 1.60
N TYR A 262 -7.78 5.49 0.85
CA TYR A 262 -9.08 5.82 1.40
C TYR A 262 -9.51 4.74 2.42
N GLY A 263 -10.14 5.19 3.51
CA GLY A 263 -10.45 4.30 4.64
C GLY A 263 -9.35 4.14 5.68
N LYS A 264 -8.13 4.62 5.41
CA LYS A 264 -7.06 4.74 6.41
C LYS A 264 -7.20 6.02 7.25
N PRO A 265 -6.45 6.17 8.38
CA PRO A 265 -6.43 7.42 9.13
C PRO A 265 -6.25 8.62 8.21
N TYR A 266 -7.04 9.67 8.39
CA TYR A 266 -7.16 10.73 7.40
C TYR A 266 -5.85 11.47 7.09
N LEU A 267 -4.95 11.62 8.06
CA LEU A 267 -3.62 12.20 7.83
C LEU A 267 -2.72 11.28 7.01
N GLU A 268 -2.84 9.97 7.16
CA GLU A 268 -2.13 8.98 6.35
C GLU A 268 -2.61 9.04 4.89
N ALA A 269 -3.93 9.12 4.68
CA ALA A 269 -4.48 9.26 3.33
C ALA A 269 -4.02 10.56 2.63
N HIS A 270 -3.95 11.68 3.35
CA HIS A 270 -3.38 12.92 2.81
C HIS A 270 -1.87 12.84 2.61
N GLY A 271 -1.16 12.18 3.53
CA GLY A 271 0.28 11.91 3.39
C GLY A 271 0.62 11.07 2.16
N ALA A 272 -0.30 10.21 1.72
CA ALA A 272 -0.13 9.42 0.50
C ALA A 272 0.00 10.29 -0.77
N ILE A 273 -0.57 11.50 -0.79
CA ILE A 273 -0.37 12.45 -1.89
C ILE A 273 1.11 12.83 -1.99
N VAL A 274 1.70 13.22 -0.87
CA VAL A 274 3.12 13.60 -0.79
C VAL A 274 4.01 12.40 -1.11
N ALA A 275 3.74 11.24 -0.50
CA ALA A 275 4.50 10.00 -0.72
C ALA A 275 4.42 9.55 -2.20
N GLY A 276 3.25 9.68 -2.83
CA GLY A 276 3.05 9.39 -4.25
C GLY A 276 3.97 10.23 -5.13
N VAL A 277 4.02 11.53 -4.89
CA VAL A 277 4.87 12.47 -5.66
C VAL A 277 6.35 12.25 -5.36
N VAL A 278 6.76 12.15 -4.10
CA VAL A 278 8.16 11.99 -3.70
C VAL A 278 8.73 10.66 -4.20
N LEU A 279 8.10 9.53 -3.84
CA LEU A 279 8.58 8.21 -4.25
C LEU A 279 8.46 8.00 -5.77
N GLY A 280 7.41 8.55 -6.40
CA GLY A 280 7.29 8.56 -7.85
C GLY A 280 8.41 9.32 -8.55
N SER A 281 8.79 10.50 -8.02
CA SER A 281 9.91 11.30 -8.55
C SER A 281 11.24 10.58 -8.40
N LEU A 282 11.48 9.94 -7.26
CA LEU A 282 12.68 9.15 -7.00
C LEU A 282 12.74 7.91 -7.89
N ALA A 283 11.63 7.17 -8.02
CA ALA A 283 11.57 6.00 -8.88
C ALA A 283 11.83 6.33 -10.35
N MET A 284 11.26 7.44 -10.87
CA MET A 284 11.52 7.90 -12.24
C MET A 284 12.98 8.32 -12.45
N ARG A 285 13.58 8.97 -11.46
CA ARG A 285 14.99 9.38 -11.51
C ARG A 285 15.93 8.18 -11.50
N THR A 286 15.70 7.23 -10.61
CA THR A 286 16.58 6.07 -10.41
C THR A 286 16.28 4.91 -11.36
N ARG A 287 15.11 4.91 -12.01
CA ARG A 287 14.58 3.79 -12.80
C ARG A 287 14.49 2.49 -11.97
N SER A 288 14.27 2.60 -10.65
CA SER A 288 14.28 1.50 -9.69
C SER A 288 13.17 1.65 -8.65
N ILE A 289 12.48 0.54 -8.37
CA ILE A 289 11.44 0.47 -7.33
C ILE A 289 12.00 0.01 -5.97
N TYR A 290 13.20 -0.58 -5.95
CA TYR A 290 13.70 -1.29 -4.77
C TYR A 290 13.87 -0.40 -3.54
N ALA A 291 14.30 0.83 -3.72
CA ALA A 291 14.48 1.74 -2.59
C ALA A 291 13.13 2.23 -2.04
N GLY A 292 12.14 2.52 -2.90
CA GLY A 292 10.76 2.79 -2.46
C GLY A 292 10.17 1.60 -1.72
N PHE A 293 10.38 0.40 -2.23
CA PHE A 293 9.98 -0.83 -1.57
C PHE A 293 10.61 -0.97 -0.17
N LEU A 294 11.92 -0.75 -0.03
CA LEU A 294 12.59 -0.83 1.28
C LEU A 294 12.07 0.22 2.26
N VAL A 295 11.78 1.43 1.81
CA VAL A 295 11.15 2.46 2.66
C VAL A 295 9.78 1.98 3.13
N HIS A 296 8.94 1.43 2.23
CA HIS A 296 7.61 0.94 2.58
C HIS A 296 7.65 -0.18 3.62
N ILE A 297 8.46 -1.22 3.40
CA ILE A 297 8.53 -2.35 4.36
C ILE A 297 9.12 -1.92 5.69
N ALA A 298 10.13 -1.02 5.69
CA ALA A 298 10.71 -0.52 6.94
C ALA A 298 9.69 0.29 7.75
N VAL A 299 8.88 1.13 7.09
CA VAL A 299 7.82 1.92 7.74
C VAL A 299 6.72 0.99 8.26
N ALA A 300 6.25 0.03 7.46
CA ALA A 300 5.20 -0.90 7.85
C ALA A 300 5.62 -1.74 9.05
N PHE A 301 6.81 -2.34 8.99
CA PHE A 301 7.38 -3.07 10.11
C PHE A 301 7.51 -2.22 11.37
N LEU A 302 8.01 -0.98 11.23
CA LEU A 302 8.14 -0.05 12.36
C LEU A 302 6.78 0.25 13.00
N MET A 303 5.72 0.45 12.20
CA MET A 303 4.37 0.71 12.70
C MET A 303 3.83 -0.48 13.48
N ASP A 304 3.92 -1.69 12.94
CA ASP A 304 3.43 -2.91 13.57
C ASP A 304 4.25 -3.24 14.83
N PHE A 305 5.57 -3.12 14.75
CA PHE A 305 6.45 -3.34 15.90
C PHE A 305 6.18 -2.35 17.04
N LEU A 306 6.05 -1.05 16.75
CA LEU A 306 5.75 -0.03 17.76
C LEU A 306 4.35 -0.23 18.36
N ALA A 307 3.37 -0.64 17.58
CA ALA A 307 2.02 -0.92 18.07
C ALA A 307 2.02 -2.09 19.07
N LEU A 308 2.77 -3.16 18.77
CA LEU A 308 2.94 -4.30 19.67
C LEU A 308 3.77 -3.94 20.90
N LEU A 309 4.89 -3.24 20.74
CA LEU A 309 5.77 -2.82 21.82
C LEU A 309 5.03 -1.98 22.85
N ARG A 310 4.27 -0.98 22.41
CA ARG A 310 3.52 -0.08 23.30
C ARG A 310 2.42 -0.77 24.10
N ARG A 311 1.84 -1.82 23.55
CA ARG A 311 0.84 -2.63 24.25
C ARG A 311 1.45 -3.72 25.13
N GLY A 312 2.79 -3.84 25.16
CA GLY A 312 3.45 -4.97 25.84
C GLY A 312 3.06 -6.34 25.24
N ALA A 313 2.72 -6.36 23.95
CA ALA A 313 2.16 -7.51 23.26
C ALA A 313 3.11 -8.09 22.20
N LEU A 314 4.42 -7.84 22.33
CA LEU A 314 5.41 -8.50 21.48
C LEU A 314 5.35 -10.01 21.69
N PRO A 315 5.32 -10.82 20.62
CA PRO A 315 5.21 -12.26 20.74
C PRO A 315 6.47 -12.85 21.41
N THR A 316 6.27 -13.68 22.43
CA THR A 316 7.33 -14.41 23.14
C THR A 316 7.37 -15.89 22.77
N GLU A 317 6.23 -16.45 22.38
CA GLU A 317 6.12 -17.83 21.95
C GLU A 317 6.55 -17.98 20.49
N LEU A 318 7.34 -19.03 20.18
CA LEU A 318 7.80 -19.28 18.82
C LEU A 318 6.63 -19.66 17.88
N TRP A 319 5.71 -20.50 18.39
CA TRP A 319 4.58 -21.05 17.63
C TRP A 319 3.27 -20.76 18.37
N PRO A 320 2.15 -20.55 17.64
CA PRO A 320 0.89 -20.28 18.31
C PRO A 320 0.54 -21.42 19.27
N PRO A 321 0.00 -21.13 20.48
CA PRO A 321 -0.40 -22.16 21.45
C PRO A 321 -1.46 -23.08 20.84
N SER A 322 -1.54 -24.31 21.29
CA SER A 322 -2.60 -25.24 20.90
C SER A 322 -3.97 -24.68 21.27
N PRO A 323 -5.01 -24.87 20.44
CA PRO A 323 -6.36 -24.41 20.74
C PRO A 323 -6.91 -25.03 22.02
#